data_f99c5d61ce6a3e74357adf330791e672
#
_entry.id   f99c5d61ce6a3e74357adf330791e672
#
_cell.length_a   1.000
_cell.length_b   1.000
_cell.length_c   1.000
_cell.angle_alpha   90.00
_cell.angle_beta   90.00
_cell.angle_gamma   90.00
#
_symmetry.space_group_name_H-M   'P 1'
#
loop_
_entity.id
_entity.type
_entity.pdbx_description
1 polymer ?
#
loop_
_entity_poly.entity_id
_entity_poly.type
_entity_poly.pdbx_seq_one_letter_code
_entity_poly.pdbx_strand_id
1 'polypeptide(L)'
;MLFIALIKFKKKARDAAEYGKSILENLPKGIKIIGTYWTLGRYDAVWVYEAPSEKEAIKLGIDAGEVMQTQTLVAISREEAIKLLGKI
;
A
#
# COMPACT_ATOMS: atom_id res chain seq x y z
N MET A 1 -10.80 5.19 3.30
CA MET A 1 -10.76 3.93 2.52
C MET A 1 -9.50 3.17 2.87
N LEU A 2 -9.59 1.88 2.94
CA LEU A 2 -8.47 0.99 3.23
C LEU A 2 -7.85 0.49 1.92
N PHE A 3 -6.54 0.57 1.84
CA PHE A 3 -5.78 0.12 0.67
C PHE A 3 -4.68 -0.86 1.08
N ILE A 4 -4.43 -1.82 0.22
CA ILE A 4 -3.34 -2.76 0.36
C ILE A 4 -2.50 -2.69 -0.91
N ALA A 5 -1.25 -2.29 -0.80
CA ALA A 5 -0.33 -2.23 -1.93
C ALA A 5 0.58 -3.46 -1.91
N LEU A 6 0.50 -4.25 -2.96
CA LEU A 6 1.39 -5.38 -3.20
C LEU A 6 2.54 -4.87 -4.05
N ILE A 7 3.77 -5.01 -3.57
CA ILE A 7 4.93 -4.31 -4.12
C ILE A 7 5.99 -5.28 -4.60
N LYS A 8 6.50 -5.04 -5.81
CA LYS A 8 7.71 -5.69 -6.31
C LYS A 8 8.78 -4.61 -6.52
N PHE A 9 9.98 -4.88 -6.04
CA PHE A 9 11.09 -3.96 -6.22
C PHE A 9 11.57 -4.00 -7.68
N LYS A 10 11.76 -2.83 -8.27
CA LYS A 10 12.35 -2.68 -9.61
C LYS A 10 13.85 -2.45 -9.55
N LYS A 11 14.34 -2.14 -8.36
CA LYS A 11 15.74 -1.85 -8.08
C LYS A 11 16.20 -2.75 -6.94
N LYS A 12 17.47 -2.58 -6.52
CA LYS A 12 17.99 -3.34 -5.38
C LYS A 12 17.18 -3.04 -4.11
N ALA A 13 17.11 -4.01 -3.23
CA ALA A 13 16.35 -3.87 -1.98
C ALA A 13 16.78 -2.63 -1.18
N ARG A 14 18.06 -2.32 -1.16
CA ARG A 14 18.56 -1.13 -0.47
C ARG A 14 17.98 0.15 -1.05
N ASP A 15 17.95 0.26 -2.38
CA ASP A 15 17.39 1.44 -3.06
C ASP A 15 15.89 1.54 -2.79
N ALA A 16 15.19 0.43 -2.83
CA ALA A 16 13.76 0.39 -2.51
C ALA A 16 13.50 0.83 -1.06
N ALA A 17 14.35 0.40 -0.12
CA ALA A 17 14.22 0.77 1.29
C ALA A 17 14.44 2.27 1.50
N GLU A 18 15.48 2.83 0.87
CA GLU A 18 15.77 4.26 0.98
C GLU A 18 14.68 5.11 0.36
N TYR A 19 14.20 4.72 -0.81
CA TYR A 19 13.14 5.44 -1.49
C TYR A 19 11.83 5.32 -0.71
N GLY A 20 11.54 4.14 -0.18
CA GLY A 20 10.36 3.91 0.65
C GLY A 20 10.37 4.78 1.90
N LYS A 21 11.53 4.96 2.52
CA LYS A 21 11.69 5.88 3.65
C LYS A 21 11.32 7.30 3.26
N SER A 22 11.80 7.75 2.10
CA SER A 22 11.49 9.09 1.58
C SER A 22 9.99 9.26 1.34
N ILE A 23 9.34 8.25 0.77
CA ILE A 23 7.89 8.28 0.55
C ILE A 23 7.15 8.40 1.88
N LEU A 24 7.55 7.60 2.88
CA LEU A 24 6.92 7.63 4.20
C LEU A 24 7.09 8.96 4.92
N GLU A 25 8.18 9.66 4.66
CA GLU A 25 8.43 10.99 5.23
C GLU A 25 7.66 12.11 4.51
N ASN A 26 7.15 11.85 3.31
CA ASN A 26 6.51 12.84 2.45
C ASN A 26 5.15 12.37 1.93
N LEU A 27 4.37 11.72 2.78
CA LEU A 27 3.07 11.17 2.39
C LEU A 27 2.10 12.27 1.94
N PRO A 28 1.25 11.98 0.93
CA PRO A 28 0.13 12.85 0.60
C PRO A 28 -0.75 13.08 1.82
N LYS A 29 -1.38 14.24 1.86
CA LYS A 29 -2.25 14.62 2.98
C LYS A 29 -3.38 13.61 3.17
N GLY A 30 -3.61 13.21 4.40
CA GLY A 30 -4.70 12.31 4.74
C GLY A 30 -4.36 10.82 4.69
N ILE A 31 -3.17 10.46 4.23
CA ILE A 31 -2.75 9.05 4.25
C ILE A 31 -2.26 8.69 5.65
N LYS A 32 -2.79 7.58 6.17
CA LYS A 32 -2.38 7.00 7.44
C LYS A 32 -1.84 5.59 7.19
N ILE A 33 -0.57 5.38 7.46
CA ILE A 33 0.05 4.05 7.32
C ILE A 33 -0.36 3.18 8.50
N ILE A 34 -0.93 2.01 8.20
CA ILE A 34 -1.28 1.00 9.20
C ILE A 34 -0.12 0.06 9.40
N GLY A 35 0.55 -0.35 8.32
CA GLY A 35 1.72 -1.21 8.42
C GLY A 35 2.47 -1.29 7.11
N THR A 36 3.77 -1.57 7.22
CA THR A 36 4.64 -1.81 6.08
C THR A 36 5.42 -3.09 6.39
N TYR A 37 5.44 -4.02 5.45
CA TYR A 37 6.02 -5.34 5.65
C TYR A 37 6.85 -5.75 4.45
N TRP A 38 7.94 -6.46 4.68
CA TRP A 38 8.64 -7.18 3.62
C TRP A 38 8.21 -8.64 3.68
N THR A 39 7.99 -9.23 2.53
CA THR A 39 7.35 -10.54 2.43
C THR A 39 8.23 -11.52 1.65
N LEU A 40 7.97 -12.81 1.86
CA LEU A 40 8.48 -13.87 1.00
C LEU A 40 7.44 -14.19 -0.07
N GLY A 41 7.89 -14.79 -1.15
CA GLY A 41 7.02 -15.21 -2.23
C GLY A 41 7.00 -14.25 -3.40
N ARG A 42 5.87 -14.13 -4.04
CA ARG A 42 5.73 -13.37 -5.29
C ARG A 42 6.00 -11.87 -5.14
N TYR A 43 5.61 -11.30 -4.02
CA TYR A 43 5.77 -9.88 -3.76
C TYR A 43 6.88 -9.66 -2.75
N ASP A 44 7.56 -8.51 -2.86
CA ASP A 44 8.68 -8.18 -1.99
C ASP A 44 8.23 -7.44 -0.75
N ALA A 45 7.15 -6.67 -0.85
CA ALA A 45 6.65 -5.89 0.27
C ALA A 45 5.14 -5.69 0.17
N VAL A 46 4.52 -5.40 1.30
CA VAL A 46 3.10 -5.06 1.38
C VAL A 46 2.95 -3.84 2.28
N TRP A 47 2.25 -2.84 1.79
CA TRP A 47 1.87 -1.67 2.58
C TRP A 47 0.37 -1.65 2.78
N VAL A 48 -0.05 -1.44 4.02
CA VAL A 48 -1.47 -1.31 4.37
C VAL A 48 -1.67 0.10 4.88
N TYR A 49 -2.61 0.83 4.30
CA TYR A 49 -2.83 2.22 4.68
C TYR A 49 -4.27 2.68 4.44
N GLU A 50 -4.64 3.75 5.10
CA GLU A 50 -5.90 4.43 4.87
C GLU A 50 -5.65 5.72 4.12
N ALA A 51 -6.57 6.08 3.23
CA ALA A 51 -6.55 7.33 2.50
C ALA A 51 -7.99 7.83 2.30
N PRO A 52 -8.18 9.15 2.12
CA PRO A 52 -9.52 9.70 1.90
C PRO A 52 -10.18 9.20 0.61
N SER A 53 -9.40 8.94 -0.42
CA SER A 53 -9.93 8.49 -1.71
C SER A 53 -8.87 7.76 -2.53
N GLU A 54 -9.27 7.21 -3.66
CA GLU A 54 -8.36 6.57 -4.61
C GLU A 54 -7.33 7.55 -5.17
N LYS A 55 -7.63 8.84 -5.19
CA LYS A 55 -6.72 9.86 -5.70
C LYS A 55 -5.39 9.84 -4.95
N GLU A 56 -5.42 9.77 -3.63
CA GLU A 56 -4.22 9.74 -2.81
C GLU A 56 -3.46 8.43 -3.00
N ALA A 57 -4.17 7.32 -3.17
CA ALA A 57 -3.56 6.02 -3.45
C ALA A 57 -2.83 6.01 -4.80
N ILE A 58 -3.45 6.60 -5.83
CA ILE A 58 -2.84 6.74 -7.15
C ILE A 58 -1.58 7.60 -7.06
N LYS A 59 -1.64 8.71 -6.33
CA LYS A 59 -0.49 9.58 -6.13
C LYS A 59 0.67 8.83 -5.48
N LEU A 60 0.37 8.03 -4.47
CA LEU A 60 1.38 7.23 -3.79
C LEU A 60 2.04 6.23 -4.75
N GLY A 61 1.23 5.57 -5.59
CA GLY A 61 1.74 4.65 -6.61
C GLY A 61 2.62 5.35 -7.66
N ILE A 62 2.24 6.54 -8.07
CA ILE A 62 3.04 7.35 -9.00
C ILE A 62 4.39 7.70 -8.36
N ASP A 63 4.38 8.15 -7.11
CA ASP A 63 5.61 8.52 -6.41
C ASP A 63 6.56 7.35 -6.25
N ALA A 64 6.03 6.14 -6.10
CA ALA A 64 6.84 4.92 -5.94
C ALA A 64 7.35 4.34 -7.26
N GLY A 65 6.81 4.79 -8.40
CA GLY A 65 6.92 4.09 -9.69
C GLY A 65 8.32 3.86 -10.24
N GLU A 66 9.32 4.64 -9.83
CA GLU A 66 10.70 4.44 -10.30
C GLU A 66 11.37 3.23 -9.69
N VAL A 67 11.06 2.92 -8.44
CA VAL A 67 11.73 1.86 -7.68
C VAL A 67 10.83 0.68 -7.36
N MET A 68 9.53 0.85 -7.50
CA MET A 68 8.54 -0.17 -7.11
C MET A 68 7.47 -0.33 -8.18
N GLN A 69 7.12 -1.58 -8.46
CA GLN A 69 5.92 -1.92 -9.20
C GLN A 69 4.86 -2.24 -8.17
N THR A 70 3.73 -1.53 -8.20
CA THR A 70 2.69 -1.71 -7.19
C THR A 70 1.40 -2.19 -7.82
N GLN A 71 0.72 -3.08 -7.09
CA GLN A 71 -0.66 -3.45 -7.36
C GLN A 71 -1.43 -3.06 -6.11
N THR A 72 -2.28 -2.04 -6.22
CA THR A 72 -3.00 -1.51 -5.08
C THR A 72 -4.44 -1.98 -5.11
N LEU A 73 -4.87 -2.56 -4.00
CA LEU A 73 -6.21 -3.11 -3.82
C LEU A 73 -6.99 -2.21 -2.88
N VAL A 74 -8.26 -1.98 -3.21
CA VAL A 74 -9.21 -1.39 -2.25
C VAL A 74 -9.74 -2.55 -1.41
N ALA A 75 -9.76 -2.39 -0.10
CA ALA A 75 -10.14 -3.46 0.80
C ALA A 75 -11.15 -2.98 1.84
N ILE A 76 -11.90 -3.93 2.37
CA ILE A 76 -12.68 -3.74 3.58
C ILE A 76 -12.28 -4.84 4.54
N SER A 77 -12.54 -4.64 5.83
CA SER A 77 -12.24 -5.66 6.83
C SER A 77 -13.12 -6.89 6.62
N ARG A 78 -12.66 -8.04 7.12
CA ARG A 78 -13.46 -9.26 7.11
C ARG A 78 -14.80 -9.03 7.80
N GLU A 79 -14.79 -8.30 8.90
CA GLU A 79 -16.02 -8.01 9.66
C GLU A 79 -17.03 -7.24 8.82
N GLU A 80 -16.58 -6.22 8.08
CA GLU A 80 -17.45 -5.47 7.18
C GLU A 80 -17.94 -6.33 6.02
N ALA A 81 -17.06 -7.15 5.46
CA ALA A 81 -17.43 -8.05 4.37
C ALA A 81 -18.49 -9.05 4.79
N ILE A 82 -18.38 -9.60 6.00
CA ILE A 82 -19.36 -10.54 6.54
C ILE A 82 -20.72 -9.88 6.69
N LYS A 83 -20.77 -8.62 7.11
CA LYS A 83 -22.03 -7.87 7.22
C LYS A 83 -22.77 -7.78 5.89
N LEU A 84 -22.04 -7.74 4.77
CA LEU A 84 -22.64 -7.71 3.43
C LEU A 84 -23.36 -9.02 3.08
N LEU A 85 -22.99 -10.12 3.71
CA LEU A 85 -23.63 -11.40 3.51
C LEU A 85 -24.92 -11.54 4.32
N GLY A 86 -25.18 -10.58 5.20
CA GLY A 86 -26.27 -10.66 6.12
C GLY A 86 -25.94 -11.53 7.32
N LYS A 87 -26.93 -12.27 7.82
CA LYS A 87 -26.75 -13.09 9.01
C LYS A 87 -26.01 -14.39 8.65
N ILE A 88 -24.89 -14.62 9.29
CA ILE A 88 -24.13 -15.87 9.18
C ILE A 88 -24.28 -16.65 10.47
#